data_903fc75a98afec18b3fd3d63d0597ac4
#
_entry.id   903fc75a98afec18b3fd3d63d0597ac4
#
_cell.length_a   1.000
_cell.length_b   1.000
_cell.length_c   1.000
_cell.angle_alpha   90.00
_cell.angle_beta   90.00
_cell.angle_gamma   90.00
#
_symmetry.space_group_name_H-M   'P 1'
#
loop_
_entity.id
_entity.type
_entity.pdbx_description
1 polymer ?
#
loop_
_entity_poly.entity_id
_entity_poly.type
_entity_poly.pdbx_seq_one_letter_code
_entity_poly.pdbx_strand_id
1 'polypeptide(L)'
;VVSPKQQYQEYVFQRIEDYKNSLARDELLRLGNDAALEIQDATEGQYFLTEVVMQETVDDIIRKRLRLPSFKRWREKHAKVRQAQKSPTHWGLERNSAVAAILPRLEAGDRALVVGGGAEAAAYLLAAHDVHLTCLFGDDRTCTRIETRMAAESLTGNFEAFVAMLGSWFPSLDQPVHLVVIDAGTLATLPSPRRVSLMARLQDATVPGGIHAVMPGGGGAAEAWVSLYPDWERIPVPARSTRTRGKRESSPGVLMSRPFPPATSHASTA
;
A
#
# COMPACT_ATOMS: atom_id res chain seq x y z
N VAL A 1 1.72 -2.77 -15.76
CA VAL A 1 2.92 -2.34 -15.00
C VAL A 1 3.51 -1.12 -15.69
N VAL A 2 3.56 0.03 -15.00
CA VAL A 2 4.13 1.29 -15.53
C VAL A 2 5.66 1.15 -15.58
N SER A 3 6.27 1.54 -16.71
CA SER A 3 7.73 1.42 -16.84
C SER A 3 8.47 2.43 -15.95
N PRO A 4 9.71 2.14 -15.47
CA PRO A 4 10.49 3.09 -14.68
C PRO A 4 10.74 4.42 -15.38
N LYS A 5 10.77 4.43 -16.73
CA LYS A 5 10.91 5.65 -17.52
C LYS A 5 9.64 6.51 -17.47
N GLN A 6 8.47 5.89 -17.54
CA GLN A 6 7.20 6.59 -17.38
C GLN A 6 7.03 7.15 -15.97
N GLN A 7 7.37 6.38 -14.92
CA GLN A 7 7.35 6.85 -13.54
C GLN A 7 8.28 8.07 -13.32
N TYR A 8 9.45 8.07 -13.97
CA TYR A 8 10.34 9.22 -13.91
C TYR A 8 9.77 10.43 -14.65
N GLN A 9 9.16 10.24 -15.83
CA GLN A 9 8.51 11.33 -16.57
C GLN A 9 7.38 11.94 -15.75
N GLU A 10 6.55 11.12 -15.12
CA GLU A 10 5.46 11.56 -14.25
C GLU A 10 6.00 12.30 -13.01
N TYR A 11 7.06 11.80 -12.38
CA TYR A 11 7.75 12.48 -11.29
C TYR A 11 8.25 13.88 -11.72
N VAL A 12 8.90 14.00 -12.87
CA VAL A 12 9.40 15.30 -13.38
C VAL A 12 8.24 16.23 -13.68
N PHE A 13 7.21 15.75 -14.37
CA PHE A 13 6.01 16.51 -14.68
C PHE A 13 5.35 17.05 -13.41
N GLN A 14 5.09 16.20 -12.43
CA GLN A 14 4.45 16.62 -11.17
C GLN A 14 5.29 17.68 -10.44
N ARG A 15 6.62 17.52 -10.39
CA ARG A 15 7.51 18.50 -9.74
C ARG A 15 7.50 19.86 -10.43
N ILE A 16 7.38 19.87 -11.76
CA ILE A 16 7.28 21.09 -12.55
C ILE A 16 5.93 21.77 -12.31
N GLU A 17 4.83 21.01 -12.34
CA GLU A 17 3.49 21.56 -12.09
C GLU A 17 3.33 22.07 -10.64
N ASP A 18 3.83 21.35 -9.65
CA ASP A 18 3.85 21.82 -8.26
C ASP A 18 4.60 23.15 -8.14
N TYR A 19 5.71 23.30 -8.85
CA TYR A 19 6.50 24.54 -8.85
C TYR A 19 5.72 25.67 -9.53
N LYS A 20 5.13 25.45 -10.72
CA LYS A 20 4.29 26.44 -11.40
C LYS A 20 3.15 26.90 -10.51
N ASN A 21 2.48 25.97 -9.85
CA ASN A 21 1.35 26.26 -8.95
C ASN A 21 1.77 27.00 -7.67
N SER A 22 3.04 26.95 -7.28
CA SER A 22 3.58 27.67 -6.13
C SER A 22 3.99 29.11 -6.43
N LEU A 23 4.11 29.48 -7.73
CA LEU A 23 4.57 30.78 -8.15
C LEU A 23 3.43 31.82 -8.20
N ALA A 24 3.75 33.04 -7.85
CA ALA A 24 2.87 34.18 -8.11
C ALA A 24 2.78 34.46 -9.62
N ARG A 25 1.68 35.09 -10.05
CA ARG A 25 1.43 35.41 -11.47
C ARG A 25 2.59 36.16 -12.13
N ASP A 26 3.16 37.14 -11.43
CA ASP A 26 4.26 37.95 -11.94
C ASP A 26 5.55 37.13 -12.14
N GLU A 27 5.77 36.12 -11.30
CA GLU A 27 6.91 35.22 -11.42
C GLU A 27 6.73 34.24 -12.60
N LEU A 28 5.49 33.77 -12.84
CA LEU A 28 5.15 32.98 -14.02
C LEU A 28 5.38 33.76 -15.31
N LEU A 29 4.99 35.04 -15.34
CA LEU A 29 5.22 35.93 -16.49
C LEU A 29 6.73 36.14 -16.74
N ARG A 30 7.52 36.35 -15.68
CA ARG A 30 8.99 36.46 -15.80
C ARG A 30 9.59 35.18 -16.36
N LEU A 31 9.12 34.03 -15.89
CA LEU A 31 9.58 32.74 -16.39
C LEU A 31 9.29 32.55 -17.88
N GLY A 32 8.10 33.00 -18.34
CA GLY A 32 7.76 33.03 -19.76
C GLY A 32 8.66 33.95 -20.58
N ASN A 33 8.99 35.14 -20.05
CA ASN A 33 9.90 36.09 -20.68
C ASN A 33 11.35 35.51 -20.74
N ASP A 34 11.83 34.87 -19.67
CA ASP A 34 13.12 34.19 -19.65
C ASP A 34 13.20 33.09 -20.73
N ALA A 35 12.12 32.31 -20.88
CA ALA A 35 12.03 31.27 -21.91
C ALA A 35 12.03 31.88 -23.33
N ALA A 36 11.32 32.99 -23.56
CA ALA A 36 11.33 33.69 -24.84
C ALA A 36 12.72 34.19 -25.24
N LEU A 37 13.47 34.74 -24.28
CA LEU A 37 14.85 35.17 -24.48
C LEU A 37 15.79 33.97 -24.79
N GLU A 38 15.67 32.86 -24.03
CA GLU A 38 16.48 31.65 -24.26
C GLU A 38 16.24 31.07 -25.67
N ILE A 39 15.00 31.14 -26.15
CA ILE A 39 14.66 30.72 -27.53
C ILE A 39 15.24 31.67 -28.55
N GLN A 40 15.18 32.99 -28.33
CA GLN A 40 15.74 34.00 -29.22
C GLN A 40 17.26 33.83 -29.40
N ASP A 41 17.97 33.60 -28.31
CA ASP A 41 19.44 33.41 -28.32
C ASP A 41 19.88 32.10 -28.98
N ALA A 42 19.03 31.07 -28.96
CA ALA A 42 19.34 29.76 -29.51
C ALA A 42 19.14 29.63 -31.03
N THR A 43 18.48 30.60 -31.65
CA THR A 43 18.07 30.51 -33.07
C THR A 43 18.53 31.72 -33.87
N GLU A 44 19.60 31.57 -34.66
CA GLU A 44 19.90 32.50 -35.75
C GLU A 44 18.96 32.27 -36.94
N GLY A 45 17.83 32.97 -36.97
CA GLY A 45 16.94 33.09 -38.14
C GLY A 45 15.80 32.09 -38.22
N GLN A 46 14.62 32.58 -38.49
CA GLN A 46 13.29 31.97 -38.70
C GLN A 46 12.66 31.26 -37.49
N TYR A 47 11.79 32.00 -36.83
CA TYR A 47 11.06 31.57 -35.66
C TYR A 47 9.69 31.03 -36.01
N PHE A 48 9.41 29.78 -35.63
CA PHE A 48 8.10 29.37 -35.21
C PHE A 48 8.12 29.24 -33.70
N LEU A 49 7.81 30.32 -32.99
CA LEU A 49 7.48 30.29 -31.56
C LEU A 49 6.15 29.58 -31.42
N THR A 50 6.18 28.25 -31.48
CA THR A 50 4.98 27.47 -31.17
C THR A 50 4.81 27.45 -29.64
N GLU A 51 3.57 27.46 -29.18
CA GLU A 51 3.23 27.32 -27.75
C GLU A 51 3.95 26.13 -27.12
N VAL A 52 4.12 25.05 -27.89
CA VAL A 52 4.84 23.84 -27.48
C VAL A 52 6.30 24.11 -27.16
N VAL A 53 7.04 24.83 -28.03
CA VAL A 53 8.45 25.16 -27.82
C VAL A 53 8.62 26.06 -26.61
N MET A 54 7.72 27.01 -26.42
CA MET A 54 7.71 27.88 -25.26
C MET A 54 7.51 27.09 -23.97
N GLN A 55 6.56 26.17 -23.95
CA GLN A 55 6.26 25.34 -22.80
C GLN A 55 7.42 24.41 -22.46
N GLU A 56 8.02 23.76 -23.44
CA GLU A 56 9.21 22.90 -23.25
C GLU A 56 10.39 23.70 -22.68
N THR A 57 10.62 24.92 -23.16
CA THR A 57 11.69 25.79 -22.65
C THR A 57 11.42 26.22 -21.20
N VAL A 58 10.18 26.61 -20.86
CA VAL A 58 9.78 26.89 -19.48
C VAL A 58 10.04 25.68 -18.59
N ASP A 59 9.63 24.48 -19.01
CA ASP A 59 9.81 23.27 -18.24
C ASP A 59 11.30 22.94 -18.03
N ASP A 60 12.16 23.19 -19.04
CA ASP A 60 13.61 23.01 -18.93
C ASP A 60 14.25 24.02 -17.97
N ILE A 61 13.82 25.29 -18.00
CA ILE A 61 14.26 26.29 -17.02
C ILE A 61 13.86 25.87 -15.61
N ILE A 62 12.62 25.42 -15.40
CA ILE A 62 12.15 24.93 -14.08
C ILE A 62 12.98 23.71 -13.65
N ARG A 63 13.21 22.75 -14.56
CA ARG A 63 14.03 21.56 -14.29
C ARG A 63 15.43 21.93 -13.83
N LYS A 64 16.07 22.91 -14.49
CA LYS A 64 17.39 23.47 -14.11
C LYS A 64 17.32 24.17 -12.72
N ARG A 65 16.32 25.02 -12.49
CA ARG A 65 16.12 25.74 -11.20
C ARG A 65 15.91 24.77 -10.03
N LEU A 66 15.08 23.75 -10.20
CA LEU A 66 14.80 22.72 -9.19
C LEU A 66 15.93 21.69 -9.05
N ARG A 67 16.95 21.72 -9.93
CA ARG A 67 18.04 20.76 -9.97
C ARG A 67 17.53 19.32 -9.96
N LEU A 68 16.49 19.03 -10.77
CA LEU A 68 15.91 17.71 -10.82
C LEU A 68 16.96 16.66 -11.22
N PRO A 69 16.94 15.48 -10.56
CA PRO A 69 17.94 14.46 -10.85
C PRO A 69 17.77 13.90 -12.27
N SER A 70 18.86 13.48 -12.89
CA SER A 70 18.78 12.70 -14.13
C SER A 70 18.05 11.37 -13.89
N PHE A 71 17.50 10.76 -14.95
CA PHE A 71 16.82 9.46 -14.88
C PHE A 71 17.66 8.39 -14.16
N LYS A 72 18.97 8.33 -14.44
CA LYS A 72 19.88 7.37 -13.80
C LYS A 72 19.92 7.57 -12.27
N ARG A 73 20.15 8.80 -11.80
CA ARG A 73 20.20 9.13 -10.36
C ARG A 73 18.86 8.93 -9.68
N TRP A 74 17.77 9.32 -10.35
CA TRP A 74 16.43 9.11 -9.84
C TRP A 74 16.14 7.61 -9.69
N ARG A 75 16.42 6.79 -10.71
CA ARG A 75 16.21 5.34 -10.70
C ARG A 75 16.97 4.67 -9.56
N GLU A 76 18.22 5.04 -9.35
CA GLU A 76 19.05 4.48 -8.26
C GLU A 76 18.45 4.84 -6.88
N LYS A 77 18.04 6.11 -6.70
CA LYS A 77 17.39 6.55 -5.46
C LYS A 77 16.04 5.88 -5.26
N HIS A 78 15.23 5.83 -6.31
CA HIS A 78 13.90 5.21 -6.28
C HIS A 78 13.99 3.72 -5.94
N ALA A 79 14.92 2.99 -6.55
CA ALA A 79 15.14 1.57 -6.24
C ALA A 79 15.54 1.34 -4.77
N LYS A 80 16.39 2.22 -4.19
CA LYS A 80 16.74 2.16 -2.76
C LYS A 80 15.52 2.39 -1.85
N VAL A 81 14.67 3.37 -2.18
CA VAL A 81 13.44 3.64 -1.42
C VAL A 81 12.48 2.44 -1.52
N ARG A 82 12.22 1.94 -2.72
CA ARG A 82 11.37 0.75 -2.93
C ARG A 82 11.90 -0.47 -2.18
N GLN A 83 13.20 -0.68 -2.16
CA GLN A 83 13.81 -1.78 -1.39
C GLN A 83 13.63 -1.59 0.12
N ALA A 84 13.80 -0.36 0.63
CA ALA A 84 13.57 -0.06 2.04
C ALA A 84 12.09 -0.27 2.44
N GLN A 85 11.14 0.16 1.60
CA GLN A 85 9.70 -0.02 1.82
C GLN A 85 9.29 -1.50 1.91
N LYS A 86 10.02 -2.41 1.27
CA LYS A 86 9.77 -3.87 1.37
C LYS A 86 10.19 -4.47 2.73
N SER A 87 10.86 -3.70 3.59
CA SER A 87 11.23 -4.14 4.92
C SER A 87 10.09 -3.91 5.91
N PRO A 88 9.64 -4.90 6.70
CA PRO A 88 8.64 -4.72 7.76
C PRO A 88 9.00 -3.61 8.75
N THR A 89 10.28 -3.49 9.09
CA THR A 89 10.78 -2.50 10.05
C THR A 89 10.70 -1.06 9.55
N HIS A 90 10.63 -0.84 8.25
CA HIS A 90 10.39 0.49 7.65
C HIS A 90 9.03 1.06 8.07
N TRP A 91 8.05 0.20 8.26
CA TRP A 91 6.68 0.53 8.65
C TRP A 91 6.42 0.36 10.14
N GLY A 92 7.46 0.09 10.94
CA GLY A 92 7.34 -0.13 12.37
C GLY A 92 6.84 -1.53 12.76
N LEU A 93 6.75 -2.46 11.81
CA LEU A 93 6.42 -3.85 12.08
C LEU A 93 7.68 -4.61 12.54
N GLU A 94 7.48 -5.56 13.45
CA GLU A 94 8.56 -6.48 13.81
C GLU A 94 8.84 -7.47 12.68
N ARG A 95 10.10 -7.88 12.51
CA ARG A 95 10.51 -8.83 11.46
C ARG A 95 9.85 -10.20 11.59
N ASN A 96 9.40 -10.56 12.76
CA ASN A 96 8.69 -11.79 13.10
C ASN A 96 7.18 -11.58 13.29
N SER A 97 6.62 -10.44 12.87
CA SER A 97 5.17 -10.24 12.87
C SER A 97 4.48 -11.24 11.95
N ALA A 98 3.21 -11.54 12.22
CA ALA A 98 2.41 -12.45 11.39
C ALA A 98 2.43 -12.05 9.90
N VAL A 99 2.30 -10.74 9.59
CA VAL A 99 2.36 -10.25 8.21
C VAL A 99 3.75 -10.44 7.60
N ALA A 100 4.82 -10.20 8.35
CA ALA A 100 6.17 -10.43 7.85
C ALA A 100 6.45 -11.91 7.54
N ALA A 101 5.92 -12.80 8.36
CA ALA A 101 6.08 -14.25 8.19
C ALA A 101 5.39 -14.78 6.92
N ILE A 102 4.34 -14.10 6.42
CA ILE A 102 3.59 -14.52 5.24
C ILE A 102 4.12 -13.94 3.94
N LEU A 103 4.90 -12.86 3.96
CA LEU A 103 5.41 -12.21 2.75
C LEU A 103 6.04 -13.18 1.73
N PRO A 104 6.82 -14.21 2.13
CA PRO A 104 7.41 -15.15 1.17
C PRO A 104 6.39 -16.03 0.42
N ARG A 105 5.12 -16.04 0.86
CA ARG A 105 4.03 -16.83 0.25
C ARG A 105 3.15 -15.97 -0.66
N LEU A 106 3.36 -14.65 -0.68
CA LEU A 106 2.58 -13.73 -1.48
C LEU A 106 3.31 -13.45 -2.80
N GLU A 107 2.53 -13.41 -3.86
CA GLU A 107 2.97 -13.02 -5.19
C GLU A 107 2.50 -11.60 -5.53
N ALA A 108 3.22 -10.95 -6.45
CA ALA A 108 2.78 -9.65 -6.98
C ALA A 108 1.44 -9.83 -7.70
N GLY A 109 0.46 -9.02 -7.33
CA GLY A 109 -0.90 -9.12 -7.86
C GLY A 109 -1.86 -9.97 -7.02
N ASP A 110 -1.37 -10.64 -5.96
CA ASP A 110 -2.27 -11.24 -4.96
C ASP A 110 -3.19 -10.18 -4.37
N ARG A 111 -4.36 -10.61 -3.91
CA ARG A 111 -5.36 -9.73 -3.31
C ARG A 111 -5.36 -9.87 -1.80
N ALA A 112 -5.31 -8.75 -1.11
CA ALA A 112 -5.40 -8.71 0.34
C ALA A 112 -6.48 -7.74 0.81
N LEU A 113 -7.15 -8.11 1.89
CA LEU A 113 -8.10 -7.29 2.61
C LEU A 113 -7.50 -6.92 3.96
N VAL A 114 -7.47 -5.63 4.28
CA VAL A 114 -6.96 -5.12 5.57
C VAL A 114 -8.12 -4.52 6.35
N VAL A 115 -8.34 -4.97 7.58
CA VAL A 115 -9.49 -4.59 8.41
C VAL A 115 -9.02 -3.99 9.72
N GLY A 116 -9.41 -2.73 9.95
CA GLY A 116 -9.16 -2.01 11.19
C GLY A 116 -7.91 -1.14 11.20
N GLY A 117 -7.98 -0.04 11.94
CA GLY A 117 -6.96 1.01 11.96
C GLY A 117 -5.60 0.59 12.51
N GLY A 118 -5.54 -0.41 13.39
CA GLY A 118 -4.27 -0.95 13.91
C GLY A 118 -3.46 -1.75 12.90
N ALA A 119 -4.03 -2.06 11.71
CA ALA A 119 -3.36 -2.80 10.64
C ALA A 119 -2.76 -1.91 9.53
N GLU A 120 -2.72 -0.58 9.69
CA GLU A 120 -2.19 0.36 8.68
C GLU A 120 -0.77 0.02 8.22
N ALA A 121 0.13 -0.30 9.16
CA ALA A 121 1.52 -0.64 8.85
C ALA A 121 1.61 -1.88 7.96
N ALA A 122 0.70 -2.85 8.14
CA ALA A 122 0.60 -4.02 7.28
C ALA A 122 0.13 -3.64 5.87
N ALA A 123 -0.83 -2.72 5.74
CA ALA A 123 -1.29 -2.22 4.44
C ALA A 123 -0.13 -1.58 3.64
N TYR A 124 0.67 -0.72 4.26
CA TYR A 124 1.84 -0.12 3.61
C TYR A 124 2.85 -1.17 3.15
N LEU A 125 3.13 -2.15 4.00
CA LEU A 125 4.07 -3.23 3.68
C LEU A 125 3.58 -4.07 2.49
N LEU A 126 2.30 -4.46 2.49
CA LEU A 126 1.69 -5.24 1.41
C LEU A 126 1.66 -4.47 0.09
N ALA A 127 1.31 -3.17 0.12
CA ALA A 127 1.38 -2.31 -1.05
C ALA A 127 2.80 -2.22 -1.63
N ALA A 128 3.82 -2.15 -0.77
CA ALA A 128 5.23 -2.15 -1.19
C ALA A 128 5.66 -3.48 -1.84
N HIS A 129 4.93 -4.57 -1.61
CA HIS A 129 5.10 -5.88 -2.26
C HIS A 129 4.22 -6.07 -3.49
N ASP A 130 3.61 -5.00 -4.00
CA ASP A 130 2.77 -5.00 -5.20
C ASP A 130 1.51 -5.88 -5.09
N VAL A 131 0.99 -6.06 -3.86
CA VAL A 131 -0.27 -6.74 -3.56
C VAL A 131 -1.44 -5.78 -3.82
N HIS A 132 -2.54 -6.27 -4.39
CA HIS A 132 -3.79 -5.51 -4.54
C HIS A 132 -4.50 -5.41 -3.20
N LEU A 133 -4.68 -4.20 -2.70
CA LEU A 133 -5.21 -3.95 -1.37
C LEU A 133 -6.61 -3.35 -1.40
N THR A 134 -7.51 -3.95 -0.63
CA THR A 134 -8.74 -3.34 -0.19
C THR A 134 -8.65 -3.12 1.32
N CYS A 135 -8.85 -1.89 1.80
CA CYS A 135 -8.79 -1.56 3.21
C CYS A 135 -10.16 -1.15 3.75
N LEU A 136 -10.54 -1.69 4.90
CA LEU A 136 -11.81 -1.38 5.58
C LEU A 136 -11.53 -0.76 6.93
N PHE A 137 -11.95 0.48 7.13
CA PHE A 137 -11.79 1.22 8.37
C PHE A 137 -13.12 1.66 8.95
N GLY A 138 -13.18 1.82 10.27
CA GLY A 138 -14.39 2.26 10.94
C GLY A 138 -14.63 3.77 10.93
N ASP A 139 -13.68 4.56 10.43
CA ASP A 139 -13.72 6.02 10.42
C ASP A 139 -13.00 6.64 9.23
N ASP A 140 -13.49 7.80 8.79
CA ASP A 140 -12.98 8.57 7.67
C ASP A 140 -11.57 9.11 7.92
N ARG A 141 -11.25 9.49 9.13
CA ARG A 141 -9.93 10.04 9.48
C ARG A 141 -8.81 9.01 9.23
N THR A 142 -9.06 7.76 9.59
CA THR A 142 -8.11 6.66 9.32
C THR A 142 -7.98 6.40 7.82
N CYS A 143 -9.11 6.43 7.08
CA CYS A 143 -9.13 6.29 5.63
C CYS A 143 -8.28 7.38 4.96
N THR A 144 -8.56 8.65 5.23
CA THR A 144 -7.82 9.80 4.68
C THR A 144 -6.33 9.76 5.03
N ARG A 145 -5.99 9.35 6.27
CA ARG A 145 -4.58 9.26 6.70
C ARG A 145 -3.81 8.21 5.90
N ILE A 146 -4.40 7.04 5.67
CA ILE A 146 -3.73 5.98 4.91
C ILE A 146 -3.61 6.34 3.44
N GLU A 147 -4.63 6.94 2.83
CA GLU A 147 -4.61 7.43 1.46
C GLU A 147 -3.50 8.48 1.26
N THR A 148 -3.44 9.47 2.14
CA THR A 148 -2.40 10.50 2.13
C THR A 148 -1.00 9.88 2.23
N ARG A 149 -0.82 8.90 3.12
CA ARG A 149 0.46 8.21 3.27
C ARG A 149 0.80 7.34 2.07
N MET A 150 -0.15 6.59 1.51
CA MET A 150 0.04 5.79 0.30
C MET A 150 0.47 6.68 -0.88
N ALA A 151 -0.17 7.84 -1.04
CA ALA A 151 0.19 8.82 -2.07
C ALA A 151 1.62 9.37 -1.87
N ALA A 152 1.96 9.79 -0.65
CA ALA A 152 3.28 10.32 -0.32
C ALA A 152 4.41 9.31 -0.56
N GLU A 153 4.14 8.02 -0.35
CA GLU A 153 5.10 6.92 -0.54
C GLU A 153 5.04 6.30 -1.94
N SER A 154 4.20 6.83 -2.85
CA SER A 154 3.98 6.32 -4.22
C SER A 154 3.53 4.85 -4.24
N LEU A 155 2.59 4.48 -3.36
CA LEU A 155 2.07 3.13 -3.20
C LEU A 155 0.61 2.98 -3.67
N THR A 156 0.06 3.94 -4.41
CA THR A 156 -1.37 4.02 -4.76
C THR A 156 -1.80 3.12 -5.92
N GLY A 157 -0.88 2.46 -6.62
CA GLY A 157 -1.16 1.78 -7.88
C GLY A 157 -2.18 0.62 -7.79
N ASN A 158 -2.35 0.00 -6.61
CA ASN A 158 -3.23 -1.16 -6.40
C ASN A 158 -3.89 -1.07 -5.01
N PHE A 159 -4.43 0.11 -4.66
CA PHE A 159 -4.94 0.38 -3.33
C PHE A 159 -6.31 1.05 -3.39
N GLU A 160 -7.24 0.53 -2.60
CA GLU A 160 -8.56 1.10 -2.36
C GLU A 160 -8.86 1.11 -0.85
N ALA A 161 -9.49 2.18 -0.35
CA ALA A 161 -9.88 2.29 1.04
C ALA A 161 -11.37 2.65 1.16
N PHE A 162 -12.05 2.03 2.13
CA PHE A 162 -13.45 2.26 2.40
C PHE A 162 -13.70 2.51 3.88
N VAL A 163 -14.57 3.48 4.16
CA VAL A 163 -15.16 3.64 5.48
C VAL A 163 -16.36 2.68 5.60
N ALA A 164 -16.30 1.75 6.54
CA ALA A 164 -17.28 0.69 6.70
C ALA A 164 -17.81 0.61 8.13
N MET A 165 -19.11 0.39 8.29
CA MET A 165 -19.69 -0.04 9.58
C MET A 165 -19.37 -1.53 9.78
N LEU A 166 -18.17 -1.81 10.33
CA LEU A 166 -17.67 -3.17 10.50
C LEU A 166 -18.69 -4.09 11.19
N GLY A 167 -18.91 -5.25 10.59
CA GLY A 167 -19.89 -6.23 11.06
C GLY A 167 -21.35 -5.93 10.69
N SER A 168 -21.65 -4.77 10.08
CA SER A 168 -22.99 -4.44 9.58
C SER A 168 -22.99 -4.32 8.06
N TRP A 169 -21.95 -3.73 7.49
CA TRP A 169 -21.79 -3.58 6.06
C TRP A 169 -20.43 -4.11 5.62
N PHE A 170 -20.39 -4.72 4.44
CA PHE A 170 -19.19 -5.24 3.82
C PHE A 170 -19.26 -4.95 2.32
N PRO A 171 -18.23 -4.38 1.71
CA PRO A 171 -18.23 -4.11 0.28
C PRO A 171 -18.33 -5.40 -0.53
N SER A 172 -18.96 -5.31 -1.69
CA SER A 172 -18.87 -6.38 -2.67
C SER A 172 -17.43 -6.43 -3.19
N LEU A 173 -16.78 -7.58 -3.03
CA LEU A 173 -15.46 -7.82 -3.61
C LEU A 173 -15.66 -8.49 -4.97
N ASP A 174 -15.04 -7.95 -6.01
CA ASP A 174 -15.12 -8.51 -7.38
C ASP A 174 -14.53 -9.92 -7.46
N GLN A 175 -13.57 -10.22 -6.60
CA GLN A 175 -12.90 -11.51 -6.52
C GLN A 175 -12.51 -11.82 -5.07
N PRO A 176 -12.44 -13.12 -4.72
CA PRO A 176 -11.96 -13.51 -3.39
C PRO A 176 -10.51 -13.12 -3.16
N VAL A 177 -10.11 -13.03 -1.89
CA VAL A 177 -8.79 -12.57 -1.45
C VAL A 177 -7.89 -13.74 -1.00
N HIS A 178 -6.58 -13.57 -1.17
CA HIS A 178 -5.57 -14.54 -0.75
C HIS A 178 -5.13 -14.31 0.70
N LEU A 179 -5.21 -13.06 1.16
CA LEU A 179 -4.81 -12.67 2.50
C LEU A 179 -5.85 -11.73 3.12
N VAL A 180 -6.20 -11.97 4.39
CA VAL A 180 -6.92 -11.01 5.23
C VAL A 180 -6.04 -10.64 6.41
N VAL A 181 -5.80 -9.35 6.60
CA VAL A 181 -5.09 -8.82 7.79
C VAL A 181 -6.10 -8.13 8.69
N ILE A 182 -6.17 -8.55 9.94
CA ILE A 182 -7.18 -8.09 10.89
C ILE A 182 -6.52 -7.52 12.13
N ASP A 183 -6.92 -6.31 12.51
CA ASP A 183 -6.54 -5.71 13.80
C ASP A 183 -7.40 -6.29 14.91
N ALA A 184 -6.77 -7.01 15.84
CA ALA A 184 -7.44 -7.58 17.02
C ALA A 184 -8.10 -6.51 17.91
N GLY A 185 -7.51 -5.31 17.97
CA GLY A 185 -8.09 -4.18 18.71
C GLY A 185 -9.43 -3.75 18.13
N THR A 186 -9.53 -3.65 16.81
CA THR A 186 -10.79 -3.35 16.13
C THR A 186 -11.85 -4.44 16.38
N LEU A 187 -11.46 -5.73 16.33
CA LEU A 187 -12.40 -6.81 16.66
C LEU A 187 -12.91 -6.73 18.11
N ALA A 188 -12.03 -6.35 19.04
CA ALA A 188 -12.39 -6.25 20.46
C ALA A 188 -13.45 -5.15 20.72
N THR A 189 -13.49 -4.11 19.92
CA THR A 189 -14.48 -3.02 20.05
C THR A 189 -15.87 -3.40 19.51
N LEU A 190 -15.97 -4.44 18.69
CA LEU A 190 -17.23 -4.85 18.10
C LEU A 190 -18.10 -5.69 19.07
N PRO A 191 -19.42 -5.47 19.11
CA PRO A 191 -20.35 -6.38 19.80
C PRO A 191 -20.22 -7.80 19.25
N SER A 192 -20.38 -8.82 20.12
CA SER A 192 -20.19 -10.23 19.74
C SER A 192 -20.93 -10.66 18.47
N PRO A 193 -22.23 -10.33 18.26
CA PRO A 193 -22.92 -10.71 17.02
C PRO A 193 -22.31 -10.10 15.75
N ARG A 194 -21.90 -8.83 15.81
CA ARG A 194 -21.27 -8.15 14.67
C ARG A 194 -19.88 -8.72 14.36
N ARG A 195 -19.15 -9.09 15.39
CA ARG A 195 -17.83 -9.73 15.28
C ARG A 195 -17.95 -11.07 14.57
N VAL A 196 -18.87 -11.93 14.99
CA VAL A 196 -19.12 -13.24 14.36
C VAL A 196 -19.54 -13.06 12.91
N SER A 197 -20.46 -12.12 12.63
CA SER A 197 -20.90 -11.81 11.27
C SER A 197 -19.75 -11.33 10.38
N LEU A 198 -18.88 -10.43 10.89
CA LEU A 198 -17.72 -9.95 10.17
C LEU A 198 -16.76 -11.10 9.84
N MET A 199 -16.44 -11.92 10.86
CA MET A 199 -15.51 -13.04 10.67
C MET A 199 -16.02 -14.05 9.64
N ALA A 200 -17.30 -14.39 9.67
CA ALA A 200 -17.90 -15.27 8.66
C ALA A 200 -17.74 -14.70 7.24
N ARG A 201 -18.04 -13.42 7.04
CA ARG A 201 -17.87 -12.75 5.74
C ARG A 201 -16.43 -12.73 5.26
N LEU A 202 -15.47 -12.48 6.19
CA LEU A 202 -14.05 -12.51 5.85
C LEU A 202 -13.60 -13.92 5.44
N GLN A 203 -14.07 -14.94 6.13
CA GLN A 203 -13.79 -16.35 5.80
C GLN A 203 -14.38 -16.73 4.45
N ASP A 204 -15.62 -16.32 4.16
CA ASP A 204 -16.28 -16.59 2.87
C ASP A 204 -15.55 -15.89 1.71
N ALA A 205 -15.07 -14.67 1.93
CA ALA A 205 -14.35 -13.88 0.94
C ALA A 205 -12.93 -14.40 0.64
N THR A 206 -12.42 -15.36 1.41
CA THR A 206 -11.05 -15.85 1.28
C THR A 206 -11.01 -17.09 0.39
N VAL A 207 -10.02 -17.18 -0.53
CA VAL A 207 -9.82 -18.37 -1.37
C VAL A 207 -9.47 -19.59 -0.52
N PRO A 208 -9.73 -20.83 -0.99
CA PRO A 208 -9.13 -22.04 -0.41
C PRO A 208 -7.60 -21.93 -0.39
N GLY A 209 -6.97 -22.29 0.73
CA GLY A 209 -5.53 -22.07 0.94
C GLY A 209 -5.14 -20.62 1.31
N GLY A 210 -6.09 -19.70 1.27
CA GLY A 210 -5.87 -18.32 1.69
C GLY A 210 -5.65 -18.18 3.20
N ILE A 211 -5.14 -17.04 3.64
CA ILE A 211 -4.61 -16.86 5.00
C ILE A 211 -5.24 -15.66 5.68
N HIS A 212 -5.54 -15.80 6.97
CA HIS A 212 -5.86 -14.70 7.86
C HIS A 212 -4.69 -14.43 8.80
N ALA A 213 -4.23 -13.18 8.84
CA ALA A 213 -3.23 -12.68 9.77
C ALA A 213 -3.93 -11.79 10.82
N VAL A 214 -4.12 -12.29 12.03
CA VAL A 214 -4.68 -11.52 13.13
C VAL A 214 -3.52 -10.82 13.84
N MET A 215 -3.46 -9.50 13.69
CA MET A 215 -2.44 -8.65 14.28
C MET A 215 -2.81 -8.26 15.71
N PRO A 216 -1.86 -8.21 16.65
CA PRO A 216 -2.13 -7.70 17.99
C PRO A 216 -2.49 -6.21 17.90
N GLY A 217 -3.54 -5.80 18.57
CA GLY A 217 -3.97 -4.40 18.63
C GLY A 217 -4.44 -4.03 20.02
N GLY A 218 -4.30 -2.76 20.39
CA GLY A 218 -4.91 -2.02 21.52
C GLY A 218 -5.38 -2.78 22.78
N GLY A 219 -4.66 -3.82 23.23
CA GLY A 219 -5.03 -4.62 24.39
C GLY A 219 -5.73 -5.96 24.07
N GLY A 220 -6.01 -6.26 22.81
CA GLY A 220 -6.54 -7.57 22.39
C GLY A 220 -5.41 -8.55 22.06
N ALA A 221 -5.35 -9.69 22.78
CA ALA A 221 -4.47 -10.78 22.41
C ALA A 221 -4.99 -11.47 21.14
N ALA A 222 -4.16 -11.56 20.09
CA ALA A 222 -4.56 -12.24 18.85
C ALA A 222 -5.02 -13.70 19.09
N GLU A 223 -4.48 -14.37 20.08
CA GLU A 223 -4.86 -15.72 20.51
C GLU A 223 -6.34 -15.86 20.90
N ALA A 224 -6.97 -14.81 21.43
CA ALA A 224 -8.37 -14.83 21.82
C ALA A 224 -9.31 -15.06 20.63
N TRP A 225 -8.83 -14.86 19.40
CA TRP A 225 -9.63 -14.95 18.19
C TRP A 225 -9.52 -16.29 17.48
N VAL A 226 -8.61 -17.17 17.90
CA VAL A 226 -8.42 -18.50 17.30
C VAL A 226 -9.69 -19.34 17.34
N SER A 227 -10.51 -19.20 18.41
CA SER A 227 -11.78 -19.89 18.53
C SER A 227 -12.82 -19.56 17.45
N LEU A 228 -12.64 -18.48 16.70
CA LEU A 228 -13.48 -18.10 15.55
C LEU A 228 -13.11 -18.84 14.26
N TYR A 229 -12.12 -19.71 14.30
CA TYR A 229 -11.59 -20.46 13.15
C TYR A 229 -11.63 -21.99 13.40
N PRO A 230 -12.79 -22.61 13.63
CA PRO A 230 -12.88 -23.99 14.07
C PRO A 230 -12.26 -24.99 13.08
N ASP A 231 -12.36 -24.69 11.77
CA ASP A 231 -11.94 -25.59 10.69
C ASP A 231 -10.67 -25.12 9.97
N TRP A 232 -9.98 -24.09 10.51
CA TRP A 232 -8.79 -23.53 9.88
C TRP A 232 -7.52 -24.05 10.53
N GLU A 233 -6.48 -24.21 9.73
CA GLU A 233 -5.18 -24.64 10.21
C GLU A 233 -4.36 -23.46 10.73
N ARG A 234 -3.74 -23.63 11.89
CA ARG A 234 -2.83 -22.62 12.44
C ARG A 234 -1.45 -22.77 11.80
N ILE A 235 -0.97 -21.67 11.22
CA ILE A 235 0.40 -21.57 10.72
C ILE A 235 1.31 -21.05 11.83
N PRO A 236 2.45 -21.72 12.12
CA PRO A 236 3.39 -21.22 13.12
C PRO A 236 4.03 -19.90 12.67
N VAL A 237 4.01 -18.91 13.55
CA VAL A 237 4.75 -17.65 13.36
C VAL A 237 6.11 -17.80 14.05
N PRO A 238 7.24 -17.45 13.39
CA PRO A 238 8.56 -17.59 13.99
C PRO A 238 8.68 -16.87 15.33
N ALA A 239 9.08 -17.56 16.36
CA ALA A 239 9.29 -16.98 17.68
C ALA A 239 10.48 -16.01 17.66
N ARG A 240 10.44 -15.00 18.52
CA ARG A 240 11.54 -14.04 18.70
C ARG A 240 12.78 -14.73 19.27
N SER A 241 13.90 -14.66 18.57
CA SER A 241 15.14 -15.36 18.97
C SER A 241 15.96 -14.64 20.05
N THR A 242 15.55 -13.45 20.55
CA THR A 242 16.33 -12.69 21.53
C THR A 242 15.46 -12.20 22.68
N ARG A 243 15.74 -12.75 23.88
CA ARG A 243 15.31 -12.19 25.18
C ARG A 243 15.98 -10.84 25.40
N THR A 244 15.39 -9.75 24.98
CA THR A 244 15.79 -8.42 25.44
C THR A 244 15.10 -8.18 26.80
N ARG A 245 15.90 -8.18 27.86
CA ARG A 245 15.46 -7.98 29.26
C ARG A 245 14.71 -6.65 29.37
N GLY A 246 13.41 -6.69 29.67
CA GLY A 246 12.64 -5.50 30.09
C GLY A 246 11.64 -4.89 29.10
N LYS A 247 11.48 -5.37 27.86
CA LYS A 247 10.39 -4.93 26.98
C LYS A 247 9.23 -5.92 27.05
N ARG A 248 7.99 -5.45 27.28
CA ARG A 248 6.78 -6.29 27.16
C ARG A 248 6.83 -7.02 25.82
N GLU A 249 6.78 -8.34 25.86
CA GLU A 249 6.71 -9.16 24.66
C GLU A 249 5.41 -8.79 23.91
N SER A 250 5.54 -8.13 22.77
CA SER A 250 4.43 -7.97 21.86
C SER A 250 4.20 -9.34 21.20
N SER A 251 2.97 -9.84 21.25
CA SER A 251 2.59 -11.03 20.52
C SER A 251 2.85 -10.83 19.02
N PRO A 252 3.45 -11.77 18.30
CA PRO A 252 3.71 -11.64 16.86
C PRO A 252 2.43 -11.63 16.02
N GLY A 253 1.26 -11.91 16.62
CA GLY A 253 0.00 -12.17 15.93
C GLY A 253 -0.22 -13.67 15.69
N VAL A 254 -1.33 -13.99 15.04
CA VAL A 254 -1.73 -15.36 14.70
C VAL A 254 -1.99 -15.47 13.20
N LEU A 255 -1.56 -16.57 12.60
CA LEU A 255 -1.85 -16.92 11.22
C LEU A 255 -2.76 -18.14 11.17
N MET A 256 -3.86 -18.03 10.42
CA MET A 256 -4.83 -19.09 10.18
C MET A 256 -4.96 -19.32 8.66
N SER A 257 -4.88 -20.55 8.22
CA SER A 257 -5.01 -20.94 6.81
C SER A 257 -6.34 -21.63 6.57
N ARG A 258 -7.04 -21.21 5.52
CA ARG A 258 -8.25 -21.89 5.07
C ARG A 258 -7.86 -23.22 4.43
N PRO A 259 -8.45 -24.36 4.85
CA PRO A 259 -8.14 -25.64 4.24
C PRO A 259 -8.60 -25.68 2.78
N PHE A 260 -7.92 -26.48 1.98
CA PHE A 260 -8.40 -26.81 0.65
C PHE A 260 -9.61 -27.77 0.76
N PRO A 261 -10.62 -27.64 -0.13
CA PRO A 261 -11.70 -28.61 -0.17
C PRO A 261 -11.10 -30.01 -0.45
N PRO A 262 -11.65 -31.07 0.17
CA PRO A 262 -11.18 -32.44 -0.12
C PRO A 262 -11.27 -32.68 -1.61
N ALA A 263 -10.24 -33.31 -2.17
CA ALA A 263 -10.23 -33.68 -3.58
C ALA A 263 -11.46 -34.59 -3.84
N THR A 264 -12.38 -34.12 -4.68
CA THR A 264 -13.51 -34.92 -5.13
C THR A 264 -12.91 -36.10 -5.90
N SER A 265 -12.86 -37.29 -5.27
CA SER A 265 -12.55 -38.51 -5.96
C SER A 265 -13.68 -38.75 -6.98
N HIS A 266 -13.41 -38.42 -8.25
CA HIS A 266 -14.25 -38.91 -9.33
C HIS A 266 -14.15 -40.44 -9.28
N ALA A 267 -15.13 -41.07 -8.62
CA ALA A 267 -15.35 -42.50 -8.75
C ALA A 267 -15.63 -42.75 -10.25
N SER A 268 -14.64 -43.31 -10.94
CA SER A 268 -14.78 -43.82 -12.29
C SER A 268 -15.75 -44.99 -12.18
N THR A 269 -17.01 -44.73 -12.50
CA THR A 269 -17.96 -45.82 -12.78
C THR A 269 -17.59 -46.42 -14.13
N ALA A 270 -16.95 -47.57 -14.08
CA ALA A 270 -16.75 -48.46 -15.22
C ALA A 270 -18.07 -49.14 -15.60
#